data_349f182e64a15a1423e678b392c01089
#
_entry.id   349f182e64a15a1423e678b392c01089
#
_cell.length_a   1.000
_cell.length_b   1.000
_cell.length_c   1.000
_cell.angle_alpha   90.00
_cell.angle_beta   90.00
_cell.angle_gamma   90.00
#
_symmetry.space_group_name_H-M   'P 1'
#
loop_
_entity.id
_entity.type
_entity.pdbx_description
1 polymer ?
#
loop_
_entity_poly.entity_id
_entity_poly.type
_entity_poly.pdbx_seq_one_letter_code
_entity_poly.pdbx_strand_id
1 'polypeptide(L)'
;MRETKKDDKKRFKVKVVVEMGKDGGYGCYLDSDCDNFCLAGYGASVEEAKADFEKAYQEAREMEAGAGRQAPEIEIEWCYDIQSFFKCFAYLKISKIAEKAGINASLLRNYASGCSKAGEGQYIKLRAAIKEVAKELEEATL
;
A
#
# COMPACT_ATOMS: atom_id res chain seq x y z
N MET A 1 -1.48 36.14 24.23
CA MET A 1 -1.29 34.75 23.79
C MET A 1 -1.83 34.63 22.39
N ARG A 2 -0.97 34.49 21.42
CA ARG A 2 -1.39 34.22 20.04
C ARG A 2 -1.50 32.70 19.92
N GLU A 3 -2.73 32.19 19.80
CA GLU A 3 -2.98 30.82 19.35
C GLU A 3 -2.45 30.71 17.92
N THR A 4 -1.38 29.95 17.75
CA THR A 4 -0.98 29.50 16.44
C THR A 4 -2.09 28.58 15.93
N LYS A 5 -2.93 29.06 15.03
CA LYS A 5 -3.79 28.20 14.22
C LYS A 5 -2.86 27.20 13.57
N LYS A 6 -2.91 25.94 14.01
CA LYS A 6 -2.45 24.83 13.20
C LYS A 6 -3.23 24.94 11.90
N ASP A 7 -2.52 25.31 10.83
CA ASP A 7 -3.04 25.15 9.48
C ASP A 7 -3.40 23.68 9.35
N ASP A 8 -4.68 23.38 9.47
CA ASP A 8 -5.26 22.11 9.03
C ASP A 8 -5.15 22.05 7.51
N LYS A 9 -3.92 21.87 7.02
CA LYS A 9 -3.69 21.54 5.61
C LYS A 9 -4.41 20.24 5.37
N LYS A 10 -5.51 20.31 4.62
CA LYS A 10 -6.27 19.13 4.20
C LYS A 10 -5.31 18.15 3.54
N ARG A 11 -5.00 17.07 4.25
CA ARG A 11 -4.31 15.92 3.69
C ARG A 11 -5.34 15.08 2.97
N PHE A 12 -5.12 14.85 1.69
CA PHE A 12 -5.94 13.94 0.92
C PHE A 12 -5.46 12.51 1.15
N LYS A 13 -6.35 11.65 1.64
CA LYS A 13 -6.09 10.21 1.64
C LYS A 13 -6.18 9.70 0.22
N VAL A 14 -5.10 9.10 -0.25
CA VAL A 14 -5.04 8.47 -1.57
C VAL A 14 -4.64 6.99 -1.41
N LYS A 15 -5.27 6.15 -2.21
CA LYS A 15 -4.90 4.74 -2.30
C LYS A 15 -3.86 4.59 -3.39
N VAL A 16 -2.74 3.98 -3.05
CA VAL A 16 -1.69 3.61 -4.00
C VAL A 16 -1.63 2.09 -4.06
N VAL A 17 -1.92 1.55 -5.21
CA VAL A 17 -1.89 0.10 -5.44
C VAL A 17 -0.46 -0.34 -5.72
N VAL A 18 -0.01 -1.37 -5.00
CA VAL A 18 1.27 -2.04 -5.22
C VAL A 18 0.97 -3.39 -5.83
N GLU A 19 1.48 -3.64 -7.01
CA GLU A 19 1.29 -4.93 -7.70
C GLU A 19 2.57 -5.43 -8.34
N MET A 20 2.65 -6.75 -8.51
CA MET A 20 3.72 -7.37 -9.26
C MET A 20 3.33 -7.43 -10.74
N GLY A 21 4.23 -6.95 -11.60
CA GLY A 21 4.10 -7.03 -13.04
C GLY A 21 4.41 -8.43 -13.58
N LYS A 22 4.07 -8.68 -14.83
CA LYS A 22 4.31 -9.96 -15.51
C LYS A 22 5.79 -10.28 -15.69
N ASP A 23 6.64 -9.27 -15.66
CA ASP A 23 8.10 -9.35 -15.77
C ASP A 23 8.81 -9.63 -14.43
N GLY A 24 8.04 -9.75 -13.34
CA GLY A 24 8.55 -9.93 -11.98
C GLY A 24 8.96 -8.63 -11.28
N GLY A 25 8.85 -7.47 -11.93
CA GLY A 25 9.01 -6.16 -11.32
C GLY A 25 7.76 -5.72 -10.58
N TYR A 26 7.87 -4.63 -9.83
CA TYR A 26 6.77 -4.06 -9.04
C TYR A 26 6.39 -2.68 -9.55
N GLY A 27 5.10 -2.40 -9.52
CA GLY A 27 4.56 -1.08 -9.84
C GLY A 27 3.70 -0.55 -8.71
N CYS A 28 3.76 0.77 -8.53
CA CYS A 28 2.86 1.52 -7.66
C CYS A 28 2.12 2.55 -8.50
N TYR A 29 0.82 2.67 -8.31
CA TYR A 29 0.03 3.69 -9.01
C TYR A 29 -1.16 4.16 -8.17
N LEU A 30 -1.59 5.39 -8.42
CA LEU A 30 -2.78 5.95 -7.79
C LEU A 30 -4.04 5.25 -8.28
N ASP A 31 -4.87 4.79 -7.33
CA ASP A 31 -6.19 4.20 -7.59
C ASP A 31 -7.33 5.21 -7.42
N SER A 32 -7.02 6.46 -7.20
CA SER A 32 -8.03 7.51 -7.06
C SER A 32 -7.94 8.51 -8.20
N ASP A 33 -9.11 8.91 -8.70
CA ASP A 33 -9.25 10.05 -9.59
C ASP A 33 -8.85 11.35 -8.87
N CYS A 34 -7.55 11.56 -8.73
CA CYS A 34 -7.05 12.88 -8.42
C CYS A 34 -6.96 13.64 -9.75
N ASP A 35 -7.93 14.48 -10.00
CA ASP A 35 -7.93 15.41 -11.14
C ASP A 35 -6.53 16.06 -11.26
N ASN A 36 -5.86 15.77 -12.36
CA ASN A 36 -4.55 16.29 -12.76
C ASN A 36 -3.29 15.68 -12.12
N PHE A 37 -3.39 14.62 -11.30
CA PHE A 37 -2.22 13.95 -10.75
C PHE A 37 -2.17 12.49 -11.18
N CYS A 38 -1.33 12.18 -12.15
CA CYS A 38 -1.02 10.82 -12.53
C CYS A 38 0.38 10.49 -11.98
N LEU A 39 0.44 9.72 -10.91
CA LEU A 39 1.70 9.30 -10.30
C LEU A 39 1.85 7.79 -10.39
N ALA A 40 3.04 7.36 -10.75
CA ALA A 40 3.42 5.96 -10.78
C ALA A 40 4.88 5.80 -10.36
N GLY A 41 5.21 4.61 -9.87
CA GLY A 41 6.59 4.23 -9.54
C GLY A 41 6.83 2.77 -9.91
N TYR A 42 8.06 2.44 -10.25
CA TYR A 42 8.47 1.11 -10.67
C TYR A 42 9.79 0.72 -10.02
N GLY A 43 9.98 -0.55 -9.79
CA GLY A 43 11.23 -1.07 -9.24
C GLY A 43 11.31 -2.59 -9.28
N ALA A 44 12.49 -3.11 -8.98
CA ALA A 44 12.74 -4.55 -8.87
C ALA A 44 12.25 -5.14 -7.54
N SER A 45 11.94 -4.29 -6.57
CA SER A 45 11.36 -4.62 -5.27
C SER A 45 10.22 -3.67 -4.92
N VAL A 46 9.42 -4.03 -3.93
CA VAL A 46 8.35 -3.16 -3.43
C VAL A 46 8.94 -1.86 -2.88
N GLU A 47 10.03 -1.93 -2.14
CA GLU A 47 10.73 -0.77 -1.58
C GLU A 47 11.22 0.19 -2.67
N GLU A 48 11.80 -0.33 -3.75
CA GLU A 48 12.24 0.48 -4.89
C GLU A 48 11.06 1.13 -5.62
N ALA A 49 9.97 0.40 -5.83
CA ALA A 49 8.76 0.92 -6.47
C ALA A 49 8.13 2.05 -5.64
N LYS A 50 8.07 1.89 -4.32
CA LYS A 50 7.59 2.94 -3.40
C LYS A 50 8.49 4.17 -3.41
N ALA A 51 9.81 3.98 -3.36
CA ALA A 51 10.77 5.08 -3.42
C ALA A 51 10.67 5.86 -4.73
N ASP A 52 10.50 5.16 -5.84
CA ASP A 52 10.29 5.77 -7.16
C ASP A 52 8.99 6.56 -7.22
N PHE A 53 7.91 6.03 -6.65
CA PHE A 53 6.63 6.74 -6.52
C PHE A 53 6.77 8.02 -5.68
N GLU A 54 7.44 7.96 -4.54
CA GLU A 54 7.66 9.12 -3.68
C GLU A 54 8.51 10.18 -4.36
N LYS A 55 9.52 9.77 -5.13
CA LYS A 55 10.33 10.67 -5.95
C LYS A 55 9.48 11.38 -7.00
N ALA A 56 8.63 10.64 -7.72
CA ALA A 56 7.70 11.22 -8.69
C ALA A 56 6.74 12.23 -8.02
N TYR A 57 6.28 11.94 -6.83
CA TYR A 57 5.46 12.88 -6.06
C TYR A 57 6.20 14.16 -5.70
N GLN A 58 7.45 14.07 -5.24
CA GLN A 58 8.26 15.25 -4.93
C GLN A 58 8.54 16.08 -6.18
N GLU A 59 8.87 15.46 -7.28
CA GLU A 59 9.07 16.16 -8.57
C GLU A 59 7.79 16.88 -9.02
N ALA A 60 6.64 16.25 -8.87
CA ALA A 60 5.35 16.89 -9.19
C ALA A 60 5.05 18.08 -8.27
N ARG A 61 5.37 17.99 -6.99
CA ARG A 61 5.24 19.13 -6.05
C ARG A 61 6.13 20.30 -6.45
N GLU A 62 7.37 20.03 -6.85
CA GLU A 62 8.31 21.06 -7.29
C GLU A 62 7.84 21.74 -8.58
N MET A 63 7.28 20.98 -9.52
CA MET A 63 6.69 21.53 -10.75
C MET A 63 5.51 22.44 -10.45
N GLU A 64 4.62 22.03 -9.56
CA GLU A 64 3.47 22.86 -9.15
C GLU A 64 3.91 24.14 -8.45
N ALA A 65 4.91 24.08 -7.57
CA ALA A 65 5.48 25.24 -6.91
C ALA A 65 6.13 26.22 -7.92
N GLY A 66 6.84 25.69 -8.92
CA GLY A 66 7.42 26.48 -9.99
C GLY A 66 6.39 27.19 -10.87
N ALA A 67 5.18 26.65 -10.97
CA ALA A 67 4.04 27.26 -11.69
C ALA A 67 3.18 28.17 -10.80
N GLY A 68 3.60 28.43 -9.56
CA GLY A 68 2.86 29.26 -8.60
C GLY A 68 1.65 28.57 -7.97
N ARG A 69 1.54 27.25 -8.11
CA ARG A 69 0.49 26.43 -7.51
C ARG A 69 1.05 25.63 -6.35
N GLN A 70 0.21 25.35 -5.38
CA GLN A 70 0.55 24.48 -4.26
C GLN A 70 -0.02 23.07 -4.50
N ALA A 71 0.86 22.08 -4.59
CA ALA A 71 0.43 20.69 -4.65
C ALA A 71 -0.23 20.27 -3.33
N PRO A 72 -1.31 19.49 -3.36
CA PRO A 72 -1.93 19.00 -2.15
C PRO A 72 -0.98 18.06 -1.38
N GLU A 73 -1.01 18.15 -0.06
CA GLU A 73 -0.38 17.11 0.77
C GLU A 73 -1.24 15.86 0.72
N ILE A 74 -0.61 14.73 0.45
CA ILE A 74 -1.27 13.44 0.38
C ILE A 74 -0.85 12.55 1.55
N GLU A 75 -1.81 11.80 2.07
CA GLU A 75 -1.60 10.69 2.98
C GLU A 75 -1.82 9.40 2.20
N ILE A 76 -0.76 8.60 2.05
CA ILE A 76 -0.79 7.40 1.21
C ILE A 76 -1.25 6.20 2.03
N GLU A 77 -2.29 5.54 1.54
CA GLU A 77 -2.69 4.21 1.96
C GLU A 77 -2.17 3.20 0.92
N TRP A 78 -1.18 2.41 1.31
CA TRP A 78 -0.59 1.40 0.44
C TRP A 78 -1.51 0.18 0.38
N CYS A 79 -2.02 -0.12 -0.80
CA CYS A 79 -2.89 -1.27 -1.06
C CYS A 79 -2.13 -2.33 -1.85
N TYR A 80 -2.06 -3.51 -1.32
CA TYR A 80 -1.35 -4.63 -1.95
C TYR A 80 -2.33 -5.63 -2.51
N ASP A 81 -2.00 -6.25 -3.65
CA ASP A 81 -2.55 -7.55 -3.96
C ASP A 81 -1.94 -8.60 -3.02
N ILE A 82 -2.55 -9.77 -2.93
CA ILE A 82 -2.08 -10.80 -1.99
C ILE A 82 -0.65 -11.25 -2.31
N GLN A 83 -0.32 -11.34 -3.58
CA GLN A 83 1.00 -11.75 -4.03
C GLN A 83 2.09 -10.76 -3.60
N SER A 84 1.90 -9.48 -3.87
CA SER A 84 2.83 -8.42 -3.45
C SER A 84 2.91 -8.28 -1.93
N PHE A 85 1.79 -8.45 -1.25
CA PHE A 85 1.74 -8.40 0.21
C PHE A 85 2.65 -9.45 0.85
N PHE A 86 2.53 -10.71 0.47
CA PHE A 86 3.36 -11.77 1.03
C PHE A 86 4.81 -11.77 0.53
N LYS A 87 5.09 -11.09 -0.57
CA LYS A 87 6.48 -10.80 -0.98
C LYS A 87 7.10 -9.70 -0.11
N CYS A 88 6.39 -8.63 0.12
CA CYS A 88 6.84 -7.52 0.95
C CYS A 88 7.01 -7.94 2.42
N PHE A 89 6.06 -8.69 2.95
CA PHE A 89 6.04 -9.16 4.34
C PHE A 89 6.37 -10.66 4.43
N ALA A 90 7.48 -11.06 3.83
CA ALA A 90 7.89 -12.45 3.72
C ALA A 90 8.16 -13.15 5.06
N TYR A 91 8.33 -12.39 6.13
CA TYR A 91 8.46 -12.93 7.49
C TYR A 91 7.14 -13.45 8.08
N LEU A 92 6.01 -13.16 7.47
CA LEU A 92 4.71 -13.71 7.89
C LEU A 92 4.56 -15.16 7.43
N LYS A 93 4.15 -16.01 8.35
CA LYS A 93 3.88 -17.41 8.04
C LYS A 93 2.49 -17.57 7.44
N ILE A 94 2.41 -17.90 6.15
CA ILE A 94 1.16 -17.99 5.40
C ILE A 94 0.15 -18.95 6.05
N SER A 95 0.61 -20.13 6.52
CA SER A 95 -0.28 -21.11 7.16
C SER A 95 -0.93 -20.57 8.43
N LYS A 96 -0.25 -19.74 9.19
CA LYS A 96 -0.78 -19.14 10.43
C LYS A 96 -1.72 -17.98 10.13
N ILE A 97 -1.41 -17.18 9.12
CA ILE A 97 -2.32 -16.13 8.64
C ILE A 97 -3.60 -16.74 8.08
N ALA A 98 -3.50 -17.84 7.32
CA ALA A 98 -4.65 -18.57 6.81
C ALA A 98 -5.57 -19.08 7.94
N GLU A 99 -4.99 -19.65 9.00
CA GLU A 99 -5.72 -20.11 10.17
C GLU A 99 -6.49 -18.95 10.83
N LYS A 100 -5.86 -17.81 11.07
CA LYS A 100 -6.52 -16.63 11.63
C LYS A 100 -7.61 -16.05 10.71
N ALA A 101 -7.41 -16.10 9.41
CA ALA A 101 -8.36 -15.58 8.43
C ALA A 101 -9.54 -16.53 8.14
N GLY A 102 -9.46 -17.79 8.58
CA GLY A 102 -10.45 -18.81 8.21
C GLY A 102 -10.39 -19.19 6.74
N ILE A 103 -9.20 -19.14 6.14
CA ILE A 103 -8.93 -19.51 4.75
C ILE A 103 -8.10 -20.78 4.74
N ASN A 104 -8.40 -21.70 3.81
CA ASN A 104 -7.59 -22.90 3.62
C ASN A 104 -6.14 -22.52 3.30
N ALA A 105 -5.16 -23.10 4.00
CA ALA A 105 -3.75 -22.74 3.86
C ALA A 105 -3.21 -22.99 2.44
N SER A 106 -3.61 -24.09 1.79
CA SER A 106 -3.20 -24.36 0.41
C SER A 106 -3.78 -23.33 -0.57
N LEU A 107 -5.01 -22.91 -0.34
CA LEU A 107 -5.65 -21.87 -1.14
C LEU A 107 -4.94 -20.52 -0.97
N LEU A 108 -4.59 -20.14 0.25
CA LEU A 108 -3.86 -18.90 0.50
C LEU A 108 -2.45 -18.94 -0.12
N ARG A 109 -1.75 -20.07 -0.09
CA ARG A 109 -0.49 -20.24 -0.80
C ARG A 109 -0.63 -20.05 -2.31
N ASN A 110 -1.73 -20.55 -2.91
CA ASN A 110 -2.01 -20.35 -4.32
C ASN A 110 -2.24 -18.87 -4.65
N TYR A 111 -2.93 -18.15 -3.79
CA TYR A 111 -3.07 -16.69 -3.94
C TYR A 111 -1.72 -15.97 -3.82
N ALA A 112 -0.92 -16.34 -2.83
CA ALA A 112 0.40 -15.74 -2.60
C ALA A 112 1.40 -16.00 -3.72
N SER A 113 1.29 -17.15 -4.40
CA SER A 113 2.14 -17.51 -5.55
C SER A 113 1.63 -16.98 -6.89
N GLY A 114 0.41 -16.45 -6.93
CA GLY A 114 -0.21 -15.98 -8.17
C GLY A 114 -0.87 -17.07 -9.01
N CYS A 115 -0.93 -18.32 -8.50
CA CYS A 115 -1.58 -19.43 -9.23
C CYS A 115 -3.09 -19.27 -9.34
N SER A 116 -3.72 -18.58 -8.41
CA SER A 116 -5.13 -18.24 -8.46
C SER A 116 -5.37 -16.84 -7.90
N LYS A 117 -6.49 -16.23 -8.27
CA LYS A 117 -6.89 -14.90 -7.81
C LYS A 117 -7.99 -15.02 -6.76
N ALA A 118 -7.85 -14.26 -5.67
CA ALA A 118 -8.85 -14.17 -4.63
C ALA A 118 -9.97 -13.21 -5.02
N GLY A 119 -11.19 -13.55 -4.66
CA GLY A 119 -12.31 -12.63 -4.69
C GLY A 119 -12.33 -11.69 -3.49
N GLU A 120 -13.21 -10.71 -3.52
CA GLU A 120 -13.33 -9.69 -2.48
C GLU A 120 -13.61 -10.27 -1.08
N GLY A 121 -14.43 -11.31 -1.00
CA GLY A 121 -14.72 -11.99 0.27
C GLY A 121 -13.47 -12.52 0.97
N GLN A 122 -12.52 -13.03 0.22
CA GLN A 122 -11.24 -13.51 0.76
C GLN A 122 -10.34 -12.35 1.19
N TYR A 123 -10.32 -11.25 0.43
CA TYR A 123 -9.62 -10.03 0.85
C TYR A 123 -10.15 -9.47 2.17
N ILE A 124 -11.45 -9.48 2.37
CA ILE A 124 -12.08 -9.01 3.63
C ILE A 124 -11.61 -9.87 4.81
N LYS A 125 -11.61 -11.18 4.66
CA LYS A 125 -11.14 -12.12 5.70
C LYS A 125 -9.66 -11.92 6.00
N LEU A 126 -8.84 -11.79 4.97
CA LEU A 126 -7.40 -11.61 5.11
C LEU A 126 -7.08 -10.27 5.77
N ARG A 127 -7.74 -9.20 5.36
CA ARG A 127 -7.57 -7.87 5.95
C ARG A 127 -7.89 -7.87 7.44
N ALA A 128 -8.98 -8.51 7.85
CA ALA A 128 -9.35 -8.62 9.25
C ALA A 128 -8.29 -9.39 10.06
N ALA A 129 -7.77 -10.49 9.52
CA ALA A 129 -6.72 -11.28 10.16
C ALA A 129 -5.41 -10.48 10.31
N ILE A 130 -4.99 -9.74 9.28
CA ILE A 130 -3.78 -8.92 9.32
C ILE A 130 -3.90 -7.78 10.34
N LYS A 131 -5.05 -7.13 10.44
CA LYS A 131 -5.30 -6.11 11.47
C LYS A 131 -5.22 -6.68 12.88
N GLU A 132 -5.73 -7.88 13.10
CA GLU A 132 -5.63 -8.58 14.37
C GLU A 132 -4.17 -8.90 14.72
N VAL A 133 -3.39 -9.41 13.77
CA VAL A 133 -1.95 -9.66 13.94
C VAL A 133 -1.21 -8.37 14.28
N ALA A 134 -1.47 -7.28 13.56
CA ALA A 134 -0.85 -5.98 13.81
C ALA A 134 -1.13 -5.49 15.23
N LYS A 135 -2.35 -5.63 15.70
CA LYS A 135 -2.76 -5.26 17.06
C LYS A 135 -2.05 -6.11 18.12
N GLU A 136 -2.00 -7.42 17.92
CA GLU A 136 -1.30 -8.33 18.83
C GLU A 136 0.20 -8.00 18.93
N LEU A 137 0.83 -7.68 17.80
CA LEU A 137 2.25 -7.31 17.76
C LEU A 137 2.51 -5.97 18.45
N GLU A 138 1.62 -5.01 18.28
CA GLU A 138 1.73 -3.70 18.93
C GLU A 138 1.62 -3.79 20.45
N GLU A 139 0.77 -4.68 20.95
CA GLU A 139 0.54 -4.89 22.39
C GLU A 139 1.61 -5.81 23.03
N ALA A 140 2.40 -6.52 22.23
CA ALA A 140 3.42 -7.43 22.74
C ALA A 140 4.67 -6.68 23.21
N THR A 141 5.23 -7.13 24.32
CA THR A 141 6.49 -6.62 24.90
C THR A 141 7.48 -7.76 25.08
N LEU A 142 8.72 -7.55 24.67
CA LEU A 142 9.82 -8.50 24.92
C LEU A 142 10.56 -8.13 26.20
#